data_d3ef7fff66bed5f81788aadbfc595da8
#
_entry.id   d3ef7fff66bed5f81788aadbfc595da8
#
_cell.length_a   1.000
_cell.length_b   1.000
_cell.length_c   1.000
_cell.angle_alpha   90.00
_cell.angle_beta   90.00
_cell.angle_gamma   90.00
#
_symmetry.space_group_name_H-M   'P 1'
#
loop_
_entity.id
_entity.type
_entity.pdbx_description
1 polymer ?
#
loop_
_entity_poly.entity_id
_entity_poly.type
_entity_poly.pdbx_seq_one_letter_code
_entity_poly.pdbx_strand_id
1 'polypeptide(L)'
;SVLQTMQRYIPSLITLKDTKKKPNNNFKFDIQLDNAEFFKKMFFVPLDIRMPASLKGYVNDSNGLLRVEGSFPDFIYNNTQYESATLLCENPSDHFDCKLRGSMLMNSGAMITLSVDAKAEQDRLKTTINWGNNTDVTYGGKLATVARFSKTKGRSPILQADIDILPTEVVLNDTL
;
A
#
# COMPACT_ATOMS: atom_id res chain seq x y z
N SER A 1 -8.55 -7.05 13.97
CA SER A 1 -7.20 -6.73 13.44
C SER A 1 -7.31 -6.19 12.01
N VAL A 2 -6.28 -5.49 11.52
CA VAL A 2 -6.23 -4.97 10.15
C VAL A 2 -6.59 -6.05 9.12
N LEU A 3 -6.01 -7.25 9.27
CA LEU A 3 -6.32 -8.39 8.39
C LEU A 3 -7.79 -8.83 8.45
N GLN A 4 -8.44 -8.75 9.60
CA GLN A 4 -9.88 -9.05 9.70
C GLN A 4 -10.73 -7.98 9.02
N THR A 5 -10.33 -6.73 9.10
CA THR A 5 -11.00 -5.65 8.36
C THR A 5 -10.85 -5.87 6.86
N MET A 6 -9.66 -6.16 6.39
CA MET A 6 -9.41 -6.45 4.97
C MET A 6 -10.14 -7.70 4.46
N GLN A 7 -10.30 -8.74 5.30
CA GLN A 7 -11.06 -9.95 4.95
C GLN A 7 -12.50 -9.65 4.54
N ARG A 8 -13.10 -8.57 5.00
CA ARG A 8 -14.47 -8.18 4.61
C ARG A 8 -14.57 -7.80 3.14
N TYR A 9 -13.48 -7.28 2.57
CA TYR A 9 -13.46 -6.76 1.19
C TYR A 9 -12.89 -7.75 0.19
N ILE A 10 -11.94 -8.59 0.63
CA ILE A 10 -11.30 -9.61 -0.19
C ILE A 10 -11.24 -10.96 0.57
N PRO A 11 -12.40 -11.56 0.92
CA PRO A 11 -12.47 -12.77 1.74
C PRO A 11 -11.82 -13.98 1.07
N SER A 12 -11.79 -14.04 -0.25
CA SER A 12 -11.13 -15.13 -0.97
C SER A 12 -9.61 -15.07 -0.83
N LEU A 13 -9.02 -13.88 -0.82
CA LEU A 13 -7.57 -13.69 -0.66
C LEU A 13 -7.12 -13.87 0.79
N ILE A 14 -7.86 -13.29 1.73
CA ILE A 14 -7.49 -13.28 3.15
C ILE A 14 -8.37 -14.30 3.88
N THR A 15 -7.80 -15.46 4.22
CA THR A 15 -8.48 -16.47 5.03
C THR A 15 -7.86 -16.52 6.42
N LEU A 16 -8.58 -16.01 7.40
CA LEU A 16 -8.21 -16.14 8.81
C LEU A 16 -8.91 -17.36 9.38
N LYS A 17 -8.22 -18.11 10.25
CA LYS A 17 -8.86 -19.19 11.00
C LYS A 17 -9.95 -18.60 11.87
N ASP A 18 -11.16 -19.19 11.83
CA ASP A 18 -12.26 -18.83 12.72
C ASP A 18 -11.81 -19.01 14.17
N THR A 19 -11.50 -17.92 14.83
CA THR A 19 -11.35 -17.92 16.28
C THR A 19 -12.73 -17.70 16.88
N LYS A 20 -13.17 -18.60 17.75
CA LYS A 20 -14.48 -18.56 18.43
C LYS A 20 -14.75 -17.26 19.20
N LYS A 21 -13.74 -16.45 19.46
CA LYS A 21 -13.85 -15.08 20.01
C LYS A 21 -13.64 -14.09 18.89
N LYS A 22 -14.68 -13.34 18.51
CA LYS A 22 -14.52 -12.12 17.72
C LYS A 22 -13.72 -11.13 18.57
N PRO A 23 -12.50 -10.77 18.21
CA PRO A 23 -11.77 -9.76 18.95
C PRO A 23 -12.55 -8.44 18.86
N ASN A 24 -12.76 -7.80 19.99
CA ASN A 24 -13.34 -6.46 20.06
C ASN A 24 -12.21 -5.50 20.36
N ASN A 25 -11.40 -5.23 19.33
CA ASN A 25 -10.30 -4.29 19.46
C ASN A 25 -10.82 -2.88 19.17
N ASN A 26 -10.55 -1.99 20.08
CA ASN A 26 -10.77 -0.57 19.90
C ASN A 26 -9.53 0.14 20.45
N PHE A 27 -8.63 0.52 19.55
CA PHE A 27 -7.39 1.20 19.94
C PHE A 27 -6.99 2.25 18.90
N LYS A 28 -6.29 3.25 19.40
CA LYS A 28 -5.56 4.24 18.61
C LYS A 28 -4.08 4.04 18.82
N PHE A 29 -3.31 4.34 17.81
CA PHE A 29 -1.85 4.36 17.92
C PHE A 29 -1.29 5.63 17.25
N ASP A 30 -0.19 6.09 17.81
CA ASP A 30 0.62 7.18 17.29
C ASP A 30 2.07 6.78 17.49
N ILE A 31 2.75 6.46 16.39
CA ILE A 31 4.12 5.97 16.40
C ILE A 31 4.97 7.01 15.69
N GLN A 32 6.03 7.45 16.34
CA GLN A 32 7.06 8.29 15.77
C GLN A 32 8.35 7.49 15.66
N LEU A 33 9.00 7.56 14.52
CA LEU A 33 10.24 6.87 14.21
C LEU A 33 11.31 7.90 13.86
N ASP A 34 12.22 8.15 14.77
CA ASP A 34 13.33 9.08 14.55
C ASP A 34 14.52 8.41 13.86
N ASN A 35 14.60 7.07 13.94
CA ASN A 35 15.62 6.27 13.27
C ASN A 35 15.12 4.83 13.03
N ALA A 36 15.87 4.08 12.22
CA ALA A 36 15.53 2.70 11.85
C ALA A 36 16.46 1.64 12.51
N GLU A 37 17.28 1.99 13.49
CA GLU A 37 18.30 1.10 14.08
C GLU A 37 17.71 -0.22 14.61
N PHE A 38 16.55 -0.13 15.24
CA PHE A 38 15.85 -1.32 15.75
C PHE A 38 15.46 -2.26 14.60
N PHE A 39 14.89 -1.73 13.50
CA PHE A 39 14.48 -2.53 12.34
C PHE A 39 15.68 -3.12 11.61
N LYS A 40 16.77 -2.36 11.48
CA LYS A 40 18.03 -2.86 10.90
C LYS A 40 18.55 -4.06 11.67
N LYS A 41 18.60 -3.96 13.00
CA LYS A 41 19.22 -5.00 13.86
C LYS A 41 18.35 -6.23 14.04
N MET A 42 17.03 -6.06 14.21
CA MET A 42 16.14 -7.20 14.48
C MET A 42 15.65 -7.90 13.21
N PHE A 43 15.38 -7.14 12.15
CA PHE A 43 14.72 -7.68 10.96
C PHE A 43 15.62 -7.64 9.72
N PHE A 44 16.85 -7.18 9.84
CA PHE A 44 17.80 -7.03 8.74
C PHE A 44 17.23 -6.19 7.58
N VAL A 45 16.35 -5.24 7.90
CA VAL A 45 15.72 -4.37 6.90
C VAL A 45 16.70 -3.26 6.52
N PRO A 46 17.04 -3.08 5.23
CA PRO A 46 17.97 -2.05 4.77
C PRO A 46 17.29 -0.67 4.71
N LEU A 47 16.78 -0.21 5.86
CA LEU A 47 16.04 1.03 6.03
C LEU A 47 16.86 2.03 6.85
N ASP A 48 16.92 3.28 6.40
CA ASP A 48 17.53 4.40 7.09
C ASP A 48 16.57 5.59 7.09
N ILE A 49 16.21 6.09 8.26
CA ILE A 49 15.28 7.21 8.43
C ILE A 49 16.13 8.47 8.64
N ARG A 50 16.06 9.41 7.71
CA ARG A 50 16.79 10.67 7.72
C ARG A 50 16.03 11.81 8.37
N MET A 51 14.71 11.79 8.25
CA MET A 51 13.80 12.72 8.91
C MET A 51 12.73 11.94 9.66
N PRO A 52 12.29 12.41 10.82
CA PRO A 52 11.30 11.70 11.63
C PRO A 52 10.07 11.30 10.81
N ALA A 53 9.75 10.02 10.85
CA ALA A 53 8.58 9.44 10.21
C ALA A 53 7.47 9.26 11.26
N SER A 54 6.22 9.34 10.83
CA SER A 54 5.07 9.12 11.71
C SER A 54 4.09 8.13 11.11
N LEU A 55 3.48 7.31 11.97
CA LEU A 55 2.41 6.40 11.62
C LEU A 55 1.31 6.51 12.69
N LYS A 56 0.12 6.95 12.28
CA LYS A 56 -1.03 7.14 13.16
C LYS A 56 -2.19 6.32 12.68
N GLY A 57 -3.05 5.93 13.60
CA GLY A 57 -4.27 5.27 13.17
C GLY A 57 -5.18 4.85 14.30
N TYR A 58 -6.31 4.32 13.89
CA TYR A 58 -7.24 3.68 14.79
C TYR A 58 -7.87 2.44 14.15
N VAL A 59 -8.22 1.51 15.01
CA VAL A 59 -8.96 0.30 14.67
C VAL A 59 -10.13 0.18 15.62
N ASN A 60 -11.33 0.00 15.08
CA ASN A 60 -12.52 -0.29 15.87
C ASN A 60 -13.27 -1.47 15.24
N ASP A 61 -13.10 -2.65 15.83
CA ASP A 61 -13.69 -3.90 15.30
C ASP A 61 -15.21 -3.94 15.48
N SER A 62 -15.79 -3.20 16.45
CA SER A 62 -17.23 -3.22 16.72
C SER A 62 -18.06 -2.57 15.61
N ASN A 63 -17.57 -1.48 15.05
CA ASN A 63 -18.19 -0.82 13.88
C ASN A 63 -17.39 -1.05 12.59
N GLY A 64 -16.29 -1.81 12.67
CA GLY A 64 -15.47 -2.20 11.55
C GLY A 64 -14.65 -1.09 10.93
N LEU A 65 -14.39 -0.02 11.66
CA LEU A 65 -13.60 1.10 11.16
C LEU A 65 -12.11 0.84 11.28
N LEU A 66 -11.39 1.21 10.23
CA LEU A 66 -9.93 1.23 10.17
C LEU A 66 -9.49 2.52 9.48
N ARG A 67 -8.51 3.20 10.04
CA ARG A 67 -7.77 4.27 9.38
C ARG A 67 -6.32 4.23 9.83
N VAL A 68 -5.43 4.30 8.85
CA VAL A 68 -3.98 4.38 9.05
C VAL A 68 -3.43 5.48 8.17
N GLU A 69 -2.70 6.40 8.78
CA GLU A 69 -2.02 7.50 8.10
C GLU A 69 -0.53 7.40 8.39
N GLY A 70 0.29 7.53 7.36
CA GLY A 70 1.75 7.55 7.47
C GLY A 70 2.34 8.76 6.77
N SER A 71 3.39 9.32 7.35
CA SER A 71 4.21 10.36 6.76
C SER A 71 5.68 10.00 6.94
N PHE A 72 6.40 9.91 5.83
CA PHE A 72 7.80 9.51 5.75
C PHE A 72 8.54 10.54 4.90
N PRO A 73 8.99 11.66 5.50
CA PRO A 73 9.50 12.81 4.75
C PRO A 73 10.79 12.53 3.97
N ASP A 74 11.74 11.79 4.57
CA ASP A 74 13.00 11.39 3.94
C ASP A 74 13.52 10.10 4.56
N PHE A 75 13.74 9.09 3.73
CA PHE A 75 14.32 7.81 4.14
C PHE A 75 15.04 7.13 2.97
N ILE A 76 15.98 6.25 3.31
CA ILE A 76 16.66 5.38 2.35
C ILE A 76 16.19 3.95 2.57
N TYR A 77 15.80 3.28 1.51
CA TYR A 77 15.52 1.86 1.51
C TYR A 77 16.29 1.18 0.38
N ASN A 78 17.08 0.18 0.72
CA ASN A 78 17.91 -0.57 -0.23
C ASN A 78 18.73 0.35 -1.15
N ASN A 79 19.42 1.34 -0.56
CA ASN A 79 20.27 2.35 -1.21
C ASN A 79 19.51 3.34 -2.14
N THR A 80 18.20 3.32 -2.16
CA THR A 80 17.38 4.29 -2.89
C THR A 80 16.78 5.28 -1.91
N GLN A 81 16.93 6.57 -2.18
CA GLN A 81 16.34 7.63 -1.38
C GLN A 81 14.90 7.88 -1.82
N TYR A 82 14.02 8.00 -0.83
CA TYR A 82 12.60 8.33 -1.00
C TYR A 82 12.29 9.58 -0.22
N GLU A 83 11.47 10.45 -0.81
CA GLU A 83 11.09 11.73 -0.22
C GLU A 83 9.58 11.92 -0.24
N SER A 84 9.09 12.65 0.76
CA SER A 84 7.68 13.07 0.87
C SER A 84 6.69 11.90 0.74
N ALA A 85 7.07 10.71 1.22
CA ALA A 85 6.18 9.56 1.13
C ALA A 85 5.04 9.67 2.16
N THR A 86 3.82 9.43 1.69
CA THR A 86 2.60 9.45 2.50
C THR A 86 1.79 8.19 2.24
N LEU A 87 1.17 7.68 3.28
CA LEU A 87 0.26 6.53 3.25
C LEU A 87 -1.07 6.92 3.88
N LEU A 88 -2.17 6.60 3.22
CA LEU A 88 -3.51 6.66 3.80
C LEU A 88 -4.25 5.37 3.44
N CYS A 89 -4.59 4.57 4.45
CA CYS A 89 -5.44 3.40 4.27
C CYS A 89 -6.67 3.54 5.18
N GLU A 90 -7.87 3.44 4.61
CA GLU A 90 -9.12 3.60 5.34
C GLU A 90 -10.26 2.79 4.72
N ASN A 91 -11.31 2.59 5.48
CA ASN A 91 -12.53 1.97 4.99
C ASN A 91 -13.76 2.84 5.31
N PRO A 92 -14.02 3.85 4.48
CA PRO A 92 -15.07 4.84 4.77
C PRO A 92 -16.49 4.26 4.76
N SER A 93 -16.75 3.17 4.02
CA SER A 93 -18.06 2.53 3.95
C SER A 93 -17.99 1.04 3.60
N ASP A 94 -18.28 0.70 2.37
CA ASP A 94 -18.39 -0.68 1.83
C ASP A 94 -17.13 -1.16 1.11
N HIS A 95 -16.10 -0.37 1.09
CA HIS A 95 -14.81 -0.66 0.46
C HIS A 95 -13.63 -0.27 1.36
N PHE A 96 -12.46 -0.76 1.01
CA PHE A 96 -11.20 -0.41 1.62
C PHE A 96 -10.35 0.33 0.59
N ASP A 97 -9.93 1.54 0.93
CA ASP A 97 -9.04 2.38 0.14
C ASP A 97 -7.64 2.41 0.75
N CYS A 98 -6.63 2.36 -0.09
CA CYS A 98 -5.24 2.59 0.31
C CYS A 98 -4.55 3.46 -0.74
N LYS A 99 -3.94 4.56 -0.30
CA LYS A 99 -3.26 5.54 -1.14
C LYS A 99 -1.83 5.70 -0.67
N LEU A 100 -0.89 5.53 -1.58
CA LEU A 100 0.52 5.78 -1.36
C LEU A 100 0.97 6.86 -2.34
N ARG A 101 1.70 7.85 -1.85
CA ARG A 101 2.32 8.92 -2.63
C ARG A 101 3.76 9.06 -2.18
N GLY A 102 4.65 9.46 -3.06
CA GLY A 102 6.04 9.73 -2.70
C GLY A 102 6.89 10.01 -3.93
N SER A 103 8.14 10.32 -3.68
CA SER A 103 9.14 10.53 -4.72
C SER A 103 10.36 9.66 -4.45
N MET A 104 11.05 9.27 -5.50
CA MET A 104 12.25 8.44 -5.46
C MET A 104 13.37 9.15 -6.22
N LEU A 105 14.53 9.29 -5.59
CA LEU A 105 15.71 9.85 -6.23
C LEU A 105 16.46 8.76 -6.98
N MET A 106 16.60 8.93 -8.29
CA MET A 106 17.36 8.04 -9.15
C MET A 106 18.87 8.30 -9.05
N ASN A 107 19.67 7.30 -9.38
CA ASN A 107 21.15 7.46 -9.46
C ASN A 107 21.58 8.54 -10.47
N SER A 108 20.76 8.85 -11.45
CA SER A 108 20.98 9.94 -12.42
C SER A 108 20.75 11.34 -11.82
N GLY A 109 20.24 11.45 -10.60
CA GLY A 109 19.81 12.69 -9.98
C GLY A 109 18.37 13.10 -10.34
N ALA A 110 17.70 12.38 -11.22
CA ALA A 110 16.31 12.65 -11.55
C ALA A 110 15.36 12.19 -10.43
N MET A 111 14.33 12.97 -10.16
CA MET A 111 13.27 12.63 -9.22
C MET A 111 12.11 11.97 -9.95
N ILE A 112 11.70 10.80 -9.50
CA ILE A 112 10.48 10.15 -9.98
C ILE A 112 9.41 10.26 -8.89
N THR A 113 8.26 10.81 -9.25
CA THR A 113 7.06 10.75 -8.42
C THR A 113 6.34 9.43 -8.64
N LEU A 114 5.82 8.87 -7.57
CA LEU A 114 5.04 7.64 -7.58
C LEU A 114 3.73 7.85 -6.83
N SER A 115 2.64 7.39 -7.43
CA SER A 115 1.36 7.29 -6.74
C SER A 115 0.71 5.94 -6.96
N VAL A 116 0.21 5.35 -5.90
CA VAL A 116 -0.54 4.10 -5.93
C VAL A 116 -1.90 4.33 -5.25
N ASP A 117 -2.97 4.05 -5.97
CA ASP A 117 -4.33 4.01 -5.44
C ASP A 117 -4.84 2.58 -5.54
N ALA A 118 -5.24 2.01 -4.42
CA ALA A 118 -5.80 0.67 -4.35
C ALA A 118 -7.16 0.70 -3.66
N LYS A 119 -8.16 0.09 -4.30
CA LYS A 119 -9.51 -0.05 -3.75
C LYS A 119 -9.92 -1.52 -3.74
N ALA A 120 -10.28 -2.03 -2.56
CA ALA A 120 -10.75 -3.40 -2.39
C ALA A 120 -12.24 -3.43 -2.03
N GLU A 121 -13.02 -4.21 -2.78
CA GLU A 121 -14.45 -4.41 -2.57
C GLU A 121 -14.91 -5.75 -3.19
N GLN A 122 -15.69 -6.54 -2.49
CA GLN A 122 -16.34 -7.76 -3.02
C GLN A 122 -15.39 -8.69 -3.81
N ASP A 123 -14.29 -9.09 -3.19
CA ASP A 123 -13.23 -9.92 -3.81
C ASP A 123 -12.58 -9.28 -5.06
N ARG A 124 -12.70 -7.99 -5.23
CA ARG A 124 -12.02 -7.22 -6.28
C ARG A 124 -11.01 -6.27 -5.67
N LEU A 125 -9.87 -6.17 -6.30
CA LEU A 125 -8.83 -5.17 -6.01
C LEU A 125 -8.57 -4.37 -7.29
N LYS A 126 -8.96 -3.12 -7.29
CA LYS A 126 -8.61 -2.15 -8.33
C LYS A 126 -7.35 -1.44 -7.90
N THR A 127 -6.34 -1.40 -8.77
CA THR A 127 -5.09 -0.69 -8.48
C THR A 127 -4.76 0.23 -9.64
N THR A 128 -4.39 1.46 -9.31
CA THR A 128 -3.83 2.41 -10.28
C THR A 128 -2.48 2.87 -9.76
N ILE A 129 -1.47 2.73 -10.60
CA ILE A 129 -0.10 3.17 -10.34
C ILE A 129 0.22 4.24 -11.38
N ASN A 130 0.60 5.42 -10.93
CA ASN A 130 1.14 6.46 -11.79
C ASN A 130 2.58 6.75 -11.36
N TRP A 131 3.44 6.97 -12.34
CA TRP A 131 4.82 7.38 -12.12
C TRP A 131 5.23 8.39 -13.17
N GLY A 132 6.18 9.23 -12.85
CA GLY A 132 6.71 10.20 -13.80
C GLY A 132 7.82 11.04 -13.20
N ASN A 133 8.67 11.55 -14.06
CA ASN A 133 9.65 12.55 -13.69
C ASN A 133 9.14 13.96 -14.01
N ASN A 134 9.78 14.94 -13.41
CA ASN A 134 9.46 16.36 -13.62
C ASN A 134 10.68 17.10 -14.20
N THR A 135 11.21 16.57 -15.31
CA THR A 135 12.38 17.11 -16.02
C THR A 135 12.04 17.36 -17.48
N ASP A 136 12.93 18.07 -18.20
CA ASP A 136 12.73 18.37 -19.65
C ASP A 136 12.59 17.10 -20.51
N VAL A 137 13.30 16.04 -20.12
CA VAL A 137 13.10 14.72 -20.72
C VAL A 137 12.01 14.01 -19.89
N THR A 138 10.79 14.06 -20.40
CA THR A 138 9.64 13.50 -19.70
C THR A 138 9.54 12.00 -19.95
N TYR A 139 9.51 11.21 -18.88
CA TYR A 139 9.09 9.83 -18.91
C TYR A 139 8.13 9.56 -17.75
N GLY A 140 7.16 8.73 -18.03
CA GLY A 140 6.16 8.41 -17.02
C GLY A 140 5.17 7.39 -17.55
N GLY A 141 4.19 7.09 -16.73
CA GLY A 141 3.15 6.18 -17.16
C GLY A 141 2.07 5.98 -16.11
N LYS A 142 1.05 5.27 -16.56
CA LYS A 142 -0.08 4.86 -15.73
C LYS A 142 -0.39 3.40 -16.02
N LEU A 143 -0.38 2.60 -14.99
CA LEU A 143 -0.84 1.21 -15.01
C LEU A 143 -2.11 1.09 -14.17
N ALA A 144 -3.18 0.59 -14.76
CA ALA A 144 -4.41 0.30 -14.04
C ALA A 144 -4.74 -1.19 -14.17
N THR A 145 -5.10 -1.83 -13.05
CA THR A 145 -5.44 -3.25 -13.00
C THR A 145 -6.71 -3.50 -12.19
N VAL A 146 -7.39 -4.60 -12.52
CA VAL A 146 -8.49 -5.15 -11.72
C VAL A 146 -8.18 -6.62 -11.48
N ALA A 147 -7.89 -6.99 -10.24
CA ALA A 147 -7.78 -8.37 -9.82
C ALA A 147 -9.11 -8.83 -9.19
N ARG A 148 -9.58 -10.02 -9.60
CA ARG A 148 -10.75 -10.70 -9.01
C ARG A 148 -10.28 -11.97 -8.35
N PHE A 149 -10.64 -12.14 -7.08
CA PHE A 149 -10.25 -13.31 -6.31
C PHE A 149 -11.45 -14.26 -6.15
N SER A 150 -11.17 -15.55 -6.25
CA SER A 150 -12.15 -16.59 -6.01
C SER A 150 -11.49 -17.82 -5.42
N LYS A 151 -12.28 -18.74 -4.90
CA LYS A 151 -11.80 -20.05 -4.46
C LYS A 151 -12.54 -21.17 -5.17
N THR A 152 -11.81 -22.19 -5.58
CA THR A 152 -12.43 -23.40 -6.12
C THR A 152 -13.30 -24.08 -5.05
N LYS A 153 -14.39 -24.71 -5.51
CA LYS A 153 -15.22 -25.55 -4.62
C LYS A 153 -14.53 -26.90 -4.40
N GLY A 154 -14.48 -27.39 -3.17
CA GLY A 154 -13.93 -28.70 -2.87
C GLY A 154 -13.37 -28.82 -1.45
N ARG A 155 -12.82 -30.01 -1.11
CA ARG A 155 -12.21 -30.24 0.21
C ARG A 155 -10.92 -29.43 0.45
N SER A 156 -10.22 -29.08 -0.62
CA SER A 156 -9.00 -28.26 -0.58
C SER A 156 -9.17 -27.10 -1.56
N PRO A 157 -9.79 -26.00 -1.14
CA PRO A 157 -10.05 -24.87 -2.02
C PRO A 157 -8.72 -24.22 -2.44
N ILE A 158 -8.57 -23.98 -3.74
CA ILE A 158 -7.41 -23.29 -4.33
C ILE A 158 -7.83 -21.85 -4.60
N LEU A 159 -6.98 -20.90 -4.20
CA LEU A 159 -7.15 -19.50 -4.55
C LEU A 159 -6.90 -19.32 -6.06
N GLN A 160 -7.81 -18.65 -6.71
CA GLN A 160 -7.70 -18.18 -8.10
C GLN A 160 -7.71 -16.67 -8.12
N ALA A 161 -6.90 -16.09 -9.00
CA ALA A 161 -6.87 -14.66 -9.26
C ALA A 161 -6.90 -14.41 -10.77
N ASP A 162 -7.93 -13.71 -11.22
CA ASP A 162 -8.04 -13.23 -12.60
C ASP A 162 -7.66 -11.75 -12.61
N ILE A 163 -6.65 -11.39 -13.40
CA ILE A 163 -6.11 -10.04 -13.44
C ILE A 163 -6.30 -9.46 -14.82
N ASP A 164 -7.11 -8.40 -14.90
CA ASP A 164 -7.23 -7.58 -16.09
C ASP A 164 -6.28 -6.39 -16.00
N ILE A 165 -5.47 -6.19 -17.02
CA ILE A 165 -4.70 -4.95 -17.21
C ILE A 165 -5.55 -4.05 -18.10
N LEU A 166 -5.91 -2.90 -17.55
CA LEU A 166 -6.67 -1.88 -18.26
C LEU A 166 -5.74 -1.07 -19.19
N PRO A 167 -6.28 -0.22 -20.07
CA PRO A 167 -5.46 0.62 -20.93
C PRO A 167 -4.36 1.32 -20.14
N THR A 168 -3.11 1.06 -20.53
CA THR A 168 -1.90 1.53 -19.87
C THR A 168 -1.28 2.62 -20.73
N GLU A 169 -0.89 3.71 -20.11
CA GLU A 169 -0.21 4.83 -20.77
C GLU A 169 1.26 4.79 -20.39
N VAL A 170 2.13 4.92 -21.38
CA VAL A 170 3.57 5.11 -21.19
C VAL A 170 3.97 6.33 -21.99
N VAL A 171 4.57 7.29 -21.35
CA VAL A 171 5.07 8.52 -21.95
C VAL A 171 6.58 8.45 -21.97
N LEU A 172 7.16 8.50 -23.14
CA LEU A 172 8.60 8.63 -23.35
C LEU A 172 8.78 9.89 -24.21
N ASN A 173 9.57 10.81 -23.73
CA ASN A 173 9.90 11.99 -24.53
C ASN A 173 10.92 11.59 -25.57
N ASP A 174 10.47 11.46 -26.82
CA ASP A 174 11.30 11.26 -27.99
C ASP A 174 11.96 12.60 -28.34
N THR A 175 13.05 12.94 -27.68
CA THR A 175 14.00 13.90 -28.23
C THR A 175 14.96 13.13 -29.15
N LEU A 176 14.50 12.88 -30.35
CA LEU A 176 15.40 12.66 -31.48
C LEU A 176 15.93 14.00 -31.95
#